data_0f99b6b37876a21ea8dda486ccc885f7
#
_entry.id   0f99b6b37876a21ea8dda486ccc885f7
#
_cell.length_a   1.000
_cell.length_b   1.000
_cell.length_c   1.000
_cell.angle_alpha   90.00
_cell.angle_beta   90.00
_cell.angle_gamma   90.00
#
_symmetry.space_group_name_H-M   'P 1'
#
loop_
_entity.id
_entity.type
_entity.pdbx_description
1 polymer ?
#
loop_
_entity_poly.entity_id
_entity_poly.type
_entity_poly.pdbx_seq_one_letter_code
_entity_poly.pdbx_strand_id
1 'polypeptide(L)'
;MNTLLTRRLLQLLPMLFFISLVAFLLVKLAPGDPVAAYITPRMAPEDIERIRQSLGLDKPLVTQYVLWLKNVLQGDLGYSLIYHRPVLEMIGERIPATLGLMGASLLLAIVLAIPLGLLAGAFKHRWLDHLLNLFAYIGISVPIFWFGILLITVFAVQLNWFPSMGMRTIGMEDNGLDLLRHGVLPCIALTFYNLSSYVRYIRSNTISQLSADYVQTQLAYGATRSSILFRHVLKNVLLPVITLFGLSFGELIVGAYVTESVFSWPGMGLLGIQSIASLDYPLIMAIIMLSSMMLIVGNLIADVLYRFADPRIRTLR
;
A
#
# COMPACT_ATOMS: atom_id res chain seq x y z
N MET A 1 -21.39 -18.00 7.97
CA MET A 1 -20.04 -17.66 7.46
C MET A 1 -20.02 -17.64 5.92
N ASN A 2 -20.61 -18.64 5.27
CA ASN A 2 -20.58 -18.76 3.80
C ASN A 2 -21.34 -17.64 3.06
N THR A 3 -22.52 -17.22 3.53
CA THR A 3 -23.37 -16.26 2.82
C THR A 3 -22.79 -14.84 2.70
N LEU A 4 -22.02 -14.37 3.70
CA LEU A 4 -21.40 -13.05 3.63
C LEU A 4 -20.12 -13.07 2.78
N LEU A 5 -19.30 -14.12 2.91
CA LEU A 5 -18.13 -14.31 2.05
C LEU A 5 -18.54 -14.44 0.58
N THR A 6 -19.56 -15.28 0.30
CA THR A 6 -20.09 -15.41 -1.06
C THR A 6 -20.67 -14.10 -1.59
N ARG A 7 -21.42 -13.34 -0.78
CA ARG A 7 -21.94 -12.03 -1.18
C ARG A 7 -20.81 -11.02 -1.47
N ARG A 8 -19.78 -11.02 -0.65
CA ARG A 8 -18.61 -10.18 -0.87
C ARG A 8 -17.84 -10.61 -2.12
N LEU A 9 -17.58 -11.90 -2.30
CA LEU A 9 -16.93 -12.42 -3.52
C LEU A 9 -17.75 -12.07 -4.78
N LEU A 10 -19.06 -12.16 -4.72
CA LEU A 10 -19.92 -11.75 -5.85
C LEU A 10 -19.87 -10.25 -6.15
N GLN A 11 -19.63 -9.40 -5.13
CA GLN A 11 -19.44 -7.96 -5.32
C GLN A 11 -18.06 -7.61 -5.94
N LEU A 12 -17.07 -8.50 -5.81
CA LEU A 12 -15.73 -8.28 -6.37
C LEU A 12 -15.71 -8.37 -7.89
N LEU A 13 -16.48 -9.31 -8.47
CA LEU A 13 -16.49 -9.54 -9.91
C LEU A 13 -16.88 -8.28 -10.70
N PRO A 14 -18.05 -7.63 -10.42
CA PRO A 14 -18.41 -6.40 -11.12
C PRO A 14 -17.43 -5.25 -10.86
N MET A 15 -16.85 -5.17 -9.66
CA MET A 15 -15.87 -4.14 -9.32
C MET A 15 -14.58 -4.31 -10.12
N LEU A 16 -14.01 -5.51 -10.15
CA LEU A 16 -12.82 -5.83 -10.96
C LEU A 16 -13.08 -5.64 -12.46
N PHE A 17 -14.27 -6.04 -12.93
CA PHE A 17 -14.66 -5.81 -14.31
C PHE A 17 -14.70 -4.32 -14.65
N PHE A 18 -15.33 -3.50 -13.80
CA PHE A 18 -15.40 -2.06 -14.01
C PHE A 18 -14.02 -1.40 -13.98
N ILE A 19 -13.18 -1.76 -13.00
CA ILE A 19 -11.80 -1.25 -12.90
C ILE A 19 -10.99 -1.65 -14.14
N SER A 20 -11.10 -2.90 -14.59
CA SER A 20 -10.39 -3.37 -15.78
C SER A 20 -10.81 -2.61 -17.05
N LEU A 21 -12.12 -2.33 -17.18
CA LEU A 21 -12.64 -1.55 -18.30
C LEU A 21 -12.12 -0.11 -18.27
N VAL A 22 -12.18 0.54 -17.10
CA VAL A 22 -11.68 1.91 -16.94
C VAL A 22 -10.17 1.96 -17.18
N ALA A 23 -9.39 1.04 -16.62
CA ALA A 23 -7.95 0.98 -16.84
C ALA A 23 -7.62 0.80 -18.33
N PHE A 24 -8.32 -0.11 -19.02
CA PHE A 24 -8.14 -0.32 -20.44
C PHE A 24 -8.45 0.95 -21.26
N LEU A 25 -9.56 1.62 -20.97
CA LEU A 25 -9.92 2.87 -21.65
C LEU A 25 -8.92 3.98 -21.38
N LEU A 26 -8.47 4.16 -20.14
CA LEU A 26 -7.46 5.17 -19.80
C LEU A 26 -6.14 4.93 -20.54
N VAL A 27 -5.68 3.69 -20.62
CA VAL A 27 -4.48 3.34 -21.39
C VAL A 27 -4.66 3.61 -22.89
N LYS A 28 -5.86 3.36 -23.44
CA LYS A 28 -6.16 3.65 -24.86
C LYS A 28 -6.28 5.13 -25.17
N LEU A 29 -6.67 5.94 -24.18
CA LEU A 29 -6.75 7.41 -24.29
C LEU A 29 -5.39 8.09 -24.01
N ALA A 30 -4.44 7.37 -23.43
CA ALA A 30 -3.11 7.92 -23.15
C ALA A 30 -2.38 8.26 -24.46
N PRO A 31 -1.67 9.39 -24.50
CA PRO A 31 -0.91 9.79 -25.69
C PRO A 31 0.26 8.82 -25.93
N GLY A 32 0.40 8.33 -27.13
CA GLY A 32 1.48 7.42 -27.55
C GLY A 32 0.96 6.24 -28.35
N ASP A 33 1.79 5.75 -29.27
CA ASP A 33 1.50 4.51 -30.02
C ASP A 33 2.24 3.35 -29.37
N PRO A 34 1.52 2.30 -28.88
CA PRO A 34 2.17 1.11 -28.33
C PRO A 34 3.20 0.46 -29.26
N VAL A 35 3.05 0.65 -30.56
CA VAL A 35 3.99 0.13 -31.55
C VAL A 35 5.31 0.92 -31.55
N ALA A 36 5.30 2.17 -31.09
CA ALA A 36 6.49 3.02 -31.09
C ALA A 36 7.68 2.41 -30.34
N ALA A 37 7.42 1.61 -29.30
CA ALA A 37 8.46 0.87 -28.55
C ALA A 37 9.20 -0.20 -29.39
N TYR A 38 8.61 -0.66 -30.47
CA TYR A 38 9.17 -1.66 -31.37
C TYR A 38 9.79 -1.06 -32.62
N ILE A 39 9.54 0.22 -32.93
CA ILE A 39 10.01 0.86 -34.16
C ILE A 39 11.50 1.17 -34.04
N THR A 40 12.26 0.62 -34.96
CA THR A 40 13.64 1.02 -35.18
C THR A 40 13.78 1.90 -36.42
N PRO A 41 14.80 2.79 -36.53
CA PRO A 41 14.94 3.69 -37.69
C PRO A 41 15.11 2.99 -39.04
N ARG A 42 15.32 1.67 -39.03
CA ARG A 42 15.53 0.85 -40.26
C ARG A 42 14.33 -0.03 -40.60
N MET A 43 13.23 0.02 -39.83
CA MET A 43 12.04 -0.79 -40.13
C MET A 43 11.27 -0.26 -41.31
N ALA A 44 10.84 -1.17 -42.19
CA ALA A 44 9.92 -0.83 -43.24
C ALA A 44 8.50 -0.60 -42.72
N PRO A 45 7.68 0.27 -43.33
CA PRO A 45 6.29 0.48 -42.92
C PRO A 45 5.46 -0.80 -42.82
N GLU A 46 5.76 -1.79 -43.68
CA GLU A 46 5.11 -3.10 -43.68
C GLU A 46 5.39 -3.91 -42.40
N ASP A 47 6.59 -3.81 -41.87
CA ASP A 47 6.97 -4.50 -40.61
C ASP A 47 6.28 -3.89 -39.40
N ILE A 48 6.12 -2.56 -39.41
CA ILE A 48 5.36 -1.83 -38.37
C ILE A 48 3.89 -2.30 -38.38
N GLU A 49 3.30 -2.43 -39.56
CA GLU A 49 1.91 -2.89 -39.69
C GLU A 49 1.76 -4.37 -39.26
N ARG A 50 2.73 -5.23 -39.55
CA ARG A 50 2.75 -6.62 -39.02
C ARG A 50 2.81 -6.66 -37.49
N ILE A 51 3.62 -5.79 -36.87
CA ILE A 51 3.67 -5.67 -35.39
C ILE A 51 2.32 -5.21 -34.89
N ARG A 52 1.68 -4.20 -35.49
CA ARG A 52 0.35 -3.72 -35.12
C ARG A 52 -0.69 -4.84 -35.16
N GLN A 53 -0.70 -5.63 -36.19
CA GLN A 53 -1.59 -6.79 -36.36
C GLN A 53 -1.28 -7.91 -35.36
N SER A 54 -0.01 -8.22 -35.12
CA SER A 54 0.39 -9.25 -34.13
C SER A 54 -0.02 -8.89 -32.70
N LEU A 55 -0.02 -7.58 -32.37
CA LEU A 55 -0.50 -7.04 -31.10
C LEU A 55 -2.04 -6.89 -31.07
N GLY A 56 -2.73 -7.16 -32.20
CA GLY A 56 -4.19 -7.02 -32.29
C GLY A 56 -4.70 -5.60 -32.23
N LEU A 57 -3.84 -4.62 -32.47
CA LEU A 57 -4.18 -3.18 -32.40
C LEU A 57 -5.01 -2.70 -33.59
N ASP A 58 -5.10 -3.50 -34.64
CA ASP A 58 -5.94 -3.35 -35.83
C ASP A 58 -7.42 -3.67 -35.56
N LYS A 59 -7.70 -4.39 -34.44
CA LYS A 59 -9.06 -4.86 -34.12
C LYS A 59 -9.88 -3.77 -33.45
N PRO A 60 -11.25 -3.86 -33.53
CA PRO A 60 -12.14 -2.97 -32.76
C PRO A 60 -11.82 -3.00 -31.26
N LEU A 61 -11.96 -1.86 -30.57
CA LEU A 61 -11.63 -1.71 -29.14
C LEU A 61 -12.27 -2.77 -28.24
N VAL A 62 -13.54 -3.13 -28.51
CA VAL A 62 -14.24 -4.17 -27.76
C VAL A 62 -13.54 -5.51 -27.89
N THR A 63 -13.10 -5.86 -29.12
CA THR A 63 -12.38 -7.11 -29.38
C THR A 63 -11.01 -7.11 -28.69
N GLN A 64 -10.29 -5.99 -28.70
CA GLN A 64 -9.02 -5.85 -27.99
C GLN A 64 -9.21 -6.06 -26.47
N TYR A 65 -10.24 -5.46 -25.88
CA TYR A 65 -10.55 -5.62 -24.46
C TYR A 65 -10.89 -7.08 -24.10
N VAL A 66 -11.75 -7.73 -24.89
CA VAL A 66 -12.16 -9.12 -24.63
C VAL A 66 -10.96 -10.08 -24.74
N LEU A 67 -10.09 -9.90 -25.74
CA LEU A 67 -8.87 -10.71 -25.89
C LEU A 67 -7.91 -10.48 -24.73
N TRP A 68 -7.68 -9.24 -24.34
CA TRP A 68 -6.85 -8.89 -23.19
C TRP A 68 -7.41 -9.50 -21.90
N LEU A 69 -8.71 -9.34 -21.63
CA LEU A 69 -9.35 -9.90 -20.45
C LEU A 69 -9.25 -11.42 -20.40
N LYS A 70 -9.43 -12.09 -21.55
CA LYS A 70 -9.25 -13.53 -21.66
C LYS A 70 -7.83 -13.96 -21.30
N ASN A 71 -6.81 -13.27 -21.77
CA ASN A 71 -5.41 -13.55 -21.46
C ASN A 71 -5.14 -13.36 -19.97
N VAL A 72 -5.61 -12.26 -19.38
CA VAL A 72 -5.49 -11.99 -17.92
C VAL A 72 -6.14 -13.11 -17.09
N LEU A 73 -7.32 -13.58 -17.48
CA LEU A 73 -8.00 -14.69 -16.79
C LEU A 73 -7.26 -16.03 -16.93
N GLN A 74 -6.39 -16.17 -17.93
CA GLN A 74 -5.51 -17.33 -18.09
C GLN A 74 -4.14 -17.15 -17.38
N GLY A 75 -3.94 -16.02 -16.70
CA GLY A 75 -2.69 -15.68 -16.01
C GLY A 75 -1.63 -15.06 -16.93
N ASP A 76 -1.96 -14.77 -18.17
CA ASP A 76 -1.07 -14.06 -19.09
C ASP A 76 -1.33 -12.55 -19.00
N LEU A 77 -0.40 -11.85 -18.36
CA LEU A 77 -0.41 -10.38 -18.23
C LEU A 77 0.30 -9.69 -19.39
N GLY A 78 0.77 -10.45 -20.38
CA GLY A 78 1.51 -9.96 -21.54
C GLY A 78 3.00 -9.74 -21.28
N TYR A 79 3.63 -9.06 -22.23
CA TYR A 79 5.05 -8.73 -22.22
C TYR A 79 5.23 -7.22 -22.10
N SER A 80 6.22 -6.81 -21.30
CA SER A 80 6.68 -5.42 -21.25
C SER A 80 7.18 -4.97 -22.62
N LEU A 81 6.71 -3.81 -23.05
CA LEU A 81 7.13 -3.21 -24.32
C LEU A 81 8.58 -2.71 -24.28
N ILE A 82 9.06 -2.35 -23.10
CA ILE A 82 10.38 -1.74 -22.89
C ILE A 82 11.42 -2.78 -22.51
N TYR A 83 11.08 -3.66 -21.57
CA TYR A 83 12.03 -4.66 -21.04
C TYR A 83 12.03 -5.97 -21.82
N HIS A 84 11.06 -6.19 -22.71
CA HIS A 84 10.87 -7.42 -23.51
C HIS A 84 10.88 -8.70 -22.65
N ARG A 85 10.27 -8.61 -21.45
CA ARG A 85 10.16 -9.69 -20.46
C ARG A 85 8.70 -9.92 -20.10
N PRO A 86 8.31 -11.13 -19.65
CA PRO A 86 6.96 -11.39 -19.13
C PRO A 86 6.64 -10.44 -17.96
N VAL A 87 5.50 -9.76 -18.04
CA VAL A 87 5.04 -8.82 -17.00
C VAL A 87 4.87 -9.51 -15.66
N LEU A 88 4.34 -10.74 -15.65
CA LEU A 88 4.14 -11.53 -14.42
C LEU A 88 5.47 -11.80 -13.69
N GLU A 89 6.52 -12.10 -14.41
CA GLU A 89 7.87 -12.34 -13.86
C GLU A 89 8.42 -11.06 -13.22
N MET A 90 8.37 -9.94 -13.95
CA MET A 90 8.83 -8.64 -13.46
C MET A 90 8.12 -8.21 -12.17
N ILE A 91 6.80 -8.40 -12.12
CA ILE A 91 5.99 -8.12 -10.94
C ILE A 91 6.40 -9.04 -9.79
N GLY A 92 6.57 -10.34 -10.05
CA GLY A 92 6.97 -11.33 -9.06
C GLY A 92 8.31 -11.01 -8.38
N GLU A 93 9.27 -10.46 -9.13
CA GLU A 93 10.58 -10.02 -8.61
C GLU A 93 10.45 -8.79 -7.67
N ARG A 94 9.45 -7.92 -7.88
CA ARG A 94 9.29 -6.64 -7.14
C ARG A 94 8.41 -6.75 -5.91
N ILE A 95 7.43 -7.64 -5.91
CA ILE A 95 6.49 -7.84 -4.79
C ILE A 95 7.20 -8.05 -3.44
N PRO A 96 8.21 -8.93 -3.30
CA PRO A 96 8.85 -9.16 -2.00
C PRO A 96 9.52 -7.90 -1.42
N ALA A 97 10.12 -7.07 -2.26
CA ALA A 97 10.77 -5.82 -1.84
C ALA A 97 9.76 -4.82 -1.28
N THR A 98 8.64 -4.63 -1.96
CA THR A 98 7.55 -3.75 -1.50
C THR A 98 6.88 -4.29 -0.24
N LEU A 99 6.48 -5.57 -0.23
CA LEU A 99 5.81 -6.17 0.93
C LEU A 99 6.71 -6.16 2.17
N GLY A 100 8.00 -6.42 2.01
CA GLY A 100 8.97 -6.36 3.10
C GLY A 100 9.09 -4.96 3.70
N LEU A 101 9.29 -3.95 2.86
CA LEU A 101 9.45 -2.56 3.30
C LEU A 101 8.16 -2.01 3.92
N MET A 102 7.04 -2.12 3.20
CA MET A 102 5.78 -1.58 3.66
C MET A 102 5.20 -2.36 4.83
N GLY A 103 5.31 -3.70 4.81
CA GLY A 103 4.88 -4.54 5.91
C GLY A 103 5.64 -4.24 7.20
N ALA A 104 6.96 -4.07 7.13
CA ALA A 104 7.78 -3.69 8.27
C ALA A 104 7.41 -2.29 8.80
N SER A 105 7.26 -1.31 7.91
CA SER A 105 6.90 0.06 8.30
C SER A 105 5.50 0.15 8.91
N LEU A 106 4.53 -0.56 8.35
CA LEU A 106 3.16 -0.60 8.86
C LEU A 106 3.09 -1.30 10.22
N LEU A 107 3.77 -2.43 10.37
CA LEU A 107 3.85 -3.14 11.64
C LEU A 107 4.48 -2.24 12.72
N LEU A 108 5.59 -1.60 12.41
CA LEU A 108 6.27 -0.69 13.34
C LEU A 108 5.37 0.51 13.70
N ALA A 109 4.68 1.09 12.72
CA ALA A 109 3.74 2.18 12.95
C ALA A 109 2.61 1.77 13.89
N ILE A 110 1.99 0.60 13.71
CA ILE A 110 0.90 0.11 14.57
C ILE A 110 1.40 -0.19 15.98
N VAL A 111 2.53 -0.88 16.11
CA VAL A 111 3.13 -1.24 17.41
C VAL A 111 3.44 0.00 18.24
N LEU A 112 3.93 1.07 17.59
CA LEU A 112 4.22 2.34 18.26
C LEU A 112 2.96 3.20 18.45
N ALA A 113 2.04 3.21 17.51
CA ALA A 113 0.84 4.07 17.57
C ALA A 113 -0.11 3.67 18.68
N ILE A 114 -0.26 2.39 18.98
CA ILE A 114 -1.16 1.90 20.02
C ILE A 114 -0.80 2.49 21.38
N PRO A 115 0.41 2.30 21.92
CA PRO A 115 0.76 2.86 23.22
C PRO A 115 0.77 4.38 23.20
N LEU A 116 1.34 5.01 22.16
CA LEU A 116 1.42 6.47 22.09
C LEU A 116 0.04 7.14 21.99
N GLY A 117 -0.86 6.60 21.18
CA GLY A 117 -2.22 7.12 21.04
C GLY A 117 -3.08 6.90 22.30
N LEU A 118 -2.94 5.73 22.96
CA LEU A 118 -3.60 5.48 24.26
C LEU A 118 -3.12 6.44 25.33
N LEU A 119 -1.82 6.65 25.44
CA LEU A 119 -1.23 7.60 26.40
C LEU A 119 -1.69 9.02 26.11
N ALA A 120 -1.63 9.46 24.85
CA ALA A 120 -2.13 10.79 24.47
C ALA A 120 -3.60 10.99 24.85
N GLY A 121 -4.46 9.99 24.59
CA GLY A 121 -5.88 10.03 24.95
C GLY A 121 -6.13 9.99 26.47
N ALA A 122 -5.39 9.15 27.20
CA ALA A 122 -5.51 9.01 28.65
C ALA A 122 -5.04 10.27 29.41
N PHE A 123 -4.01 10.94 28.91
CA PHE A 123 -3.46 12.17 29.47
C PHE A 123 -3.92 13.44 28.73
N LYS A 124 -5.16 13.44 28.25
CA LYS A 124 -5.77 14.55 27.52
C LYS A 124 -5.51 15.89 28.22
N HIS A 125 -5.13 16.91 27.44
CA HIS A 125 -4.77 18.26 27.87
C HIS A 125 -3.53 18.38 28.77
N ARG A 126 -2.72 17.31 28.91
CA ARG A 126 -1.40 17.38 29.56
C ARG A 126 -0.29 17.60 28.55
N TRP A 127 0.91 17.95 29.05
CA TRP A 127 2.08 18.22 28.19
C TRP A 127 2.41 17.06 27.23
N LEU A 128 2.27 15.82 27.69
CA LEU A 128 2.48 14.62 26.88
C LEU A 128 1.51 14.54 25.69
N ASP A 129 0.24 14.86 25.93
CA ASP A 129 -0.77 14.93 24.88
C ASP A 129 -0.43 16.01 23.84
N HIS A 130 -0.04 17.20 24.30
CA HIS A 130 0.38 18.29 23.40
C HIS A 130 1.61 17.91 22.58
N LEU A 131 2.62 17.27 23.19
CA LEU A 131 3.83 16.84 22.50
C LEU A 131 3.51 15.78 21.43
N LEU A 132 2.74 14.74 21.77
CA LEU A 132 2.38 13.67 20.84
C LEU A 132 1.49 14.18 19.70
N ASN A 133 0.58 15.12 19.98
CA ASN A 133 -0.20 15.79 18.95
C ASN A 133 0.67 16.64 18.02
N LEU A 134 1.59 17.43 18.57
CA LEU A 134 2.52 18.23 17.77
C LEU A 134 3.31 17.33 16.82
N PHE A 135 3.87 16.22 17.33
CA PHE A 135 4.56 15.22 16.53
C PHE A 135 3.66 14.65 15.43
N ALA A 136 2.42 14.28 15.75
CA ALA A 136 1.48 13.74 14.79
C ALA A 136 1.07 14.77 13.71
N TYR A 137 0.89 16.04 14.08
CA TYR A 137 0.60 17.10 13.10
C TYR A 137 1.79 17.37 12.18
N ILE A 138 3.01 17.41 12.70
CA ILE A 138 4.23 17.54 11.89
C ILE A 138 4.30 16.40 10.87
N GLY A 139 4.10 15.14 11.31
CA GLY A 139 4.22 13.99 10.44
C GLY A 139 3.18 13.91 9.31
N ILE A 140 1.99 14.49 9.51
CA ILE A 140 0.98 14.57 8.45
C ILE A 140 1.21 15.78 7.53
N SER A 141 1.75 16.87 8.07
CA SER A 141 1.95 18.12 7.31
C SER A 141 3.21 18.08 6.44
N VAL A 142 4.20 17.31 6.84
CA VAL A 142 5.47 17.19 6.11
C VAL A 142 5.29 16.21 4.94
N PRO A 143 5.57 16.63 3.68
CA PRO A 143 5.53 15.72 2.54
C PRO A 143 6.53 14.58 2.72
N ILE A 144 6.08 13.33 2.50
CA ILE A 144 6.90 12.13 2.73
C ILE A 144 8.20 12.12 1.91
N PHE A 145 8.17 12.63 0.67
CA PHE A 145 9.35 12.73 -0.17
C PHE A 145 10.39 13.71 0.40
N TRP A 146 9.93 14.84 0.93
CA TRP A 146 10.80 15.83 1.56
C TRP A 146 11.47 15.26 2.81
N PHE A 147 10.69 14.57 3.64
CA PHE A 147 11.21 13.90 4.82
C PHE A 147 12.21 12.80 4.46
N GLY A 148 11.95 12.02 3.39
CA GLY A 148 12.89 11.04 2.86
C GLY A 148 14.21 11.65 2.42
N ILE A 149 14.16 12.76 1.67
CA ILE A 149 15.37 13.50 1.24
C ILE A 149 16.15 14.03 2.45
N LEU A 150 15.45 14.56 3.47
CA LEU A 150 16.06 15.02 4.70
C LEU A 150 16.79 13.87 5.43
N LEU A 151 16.16 12.70 5.55
CA LEU A 151 16.78 11.51 6.14
C LEU A 151 18.03 11.09 5.37
N ILE A 152 17.99 11.05 4.05
CA ILE A 152 19.17 10.75 3.22
C ILE A 152 20.27 11.78 3.47
N THR A 153 19.94 13.08 3.43
CA THR A 153 20.93 14.14 3.60
C THR A 153 21.64 14.05 4.94
N VAL A 154 20.87 13.87 6.03
CA VAL A 154 21.45 13.84 7.37
C VAL A 154 22.15 12.51 7.64
N PHE A 155 21.46 11.40 7.47
CA PHE A 155 21.94 10.10 7.96
C PHE A 155 22.83 9.34 6.96
N ALA A 156 22.62 9.56 5.66
CA ALA A 156 23.43 8.89 4.66
C ALA A 156 24.61 9.75 4.18
N VAL A 157 24.39 11.07 3.93
CA VAL A 157 25.42 11.92 3.35
C VAL A 157 26.31 12.58 4.42
N GLN A 158 25.71 13.20 5.45
CA GLN A 158 26.49 13.92 6.46
C GLN A 158 27.10 12.98 7.51
N LEU A 159 26.30 12.05 8.02
CA LEU A 159 26.71 11.14 9.10
C LEU A 159 27.30 9.82 8.59
N ASN A 160 27.06 9.43 7.34
CA ASN A 160 27.47 8.15 6.76
C ASN A 160 27.06 6.91 7.57
N TRP A 161 25.89 6.98 8.25
CA TRP A 161 25.39 5.87 9.07
C TRP A 161 24.69 4.80 8.25
N PHE A 162 23.96 5.21 7.21
CA PHE A 162 23.13 4.34 6.37
C PHE A 162 23.39 4.59 4.89
N PRO A 163 23.12 3.61 4.02
CA PRO A 163 23.14 3.79 2.57
C PRO A 163 22.10 4.82 2.12
N SER A 164 22.41 5.56 1.06
CA SER A 164 21.52 6.61 0.53
C SER A 164 20.40 6.07 -0.34
N MET A 165 20.62 4.98 -1.08
CA MET A 165 19.68 4.43 -2.06
C MET A 165 19.93 2.96 -2.36
N GLY A 166 18.95 2.33 -3.03
CA GLY A 166 18.99 0.91 -3.37
C GLY A 166 18.52 0.00 -2.24
N MET A 167 18.49 -1.27 -2.49
CA MET A 167 18.07 -2.30 -1.53
C MET A 167 19.27 -3.08 -0.98
N ARG A 168 20.40 -3.09 -1.70
CA ARG A 168 21.61 -3.85 -1.35
C ARG A 168 22.84 -3.20 -1.94
N THR A 169 23.97 -3.44 -1.32
CA THR A 169 25.29 -3.09 -1.85
C THR A 169 25.70 -4.12 -2.90
N ILE A 170 26.23 -3.66 -4.03
CA ILE A 170 26.72 -4.54 -5.11
C ILE A 170 27.79 -5.49 -4.56
N GLY A 171 27.61 -6.80 -4.77
CA GLY A 171 28.50 -7.84 -4.25
C GLY A 171 28.17 -8.32 -2.82
N MET A 172 27.08 -7.83 -2.22
CA MET A 172 26.58 -8.26 -0.90
C MET A 172 25.14 -8.77 -0.95
N GLU A 173 24.74 -9.39 -2.07
CA GLU A 173 23.34 -9.79 -2.35
C GLU A 173 22.78 -10.75 -1.29
N ASP A 174 23.62 -11.59 -0.70
CA ASP A 174 23.19 -12.59 0.32
C ASP A 174 23.28 -12.06 1.77
N ASN A 175 23.72 -10.82 1.96
CA ASN A 175 23.88 -10.26 3.29
C ASN A 175 22.56 -9.65 3.81
N GLY A 176 21.88 -10.33 4.73
CA GLY A 176 20.66 -9.84 5.35
C GLY A 176 20.84 -8.55 6.17
N LEU A 177 22.03 -8.33 6.77
CA LEU A 177 22.32 -7.10 7.51
C LEU A 177 22.44 -5.90 6.59
N ASP A 178 23.02 -6.09 5.40
CA ASP A 178 23.09 -5.05 4.37
C ASP A 178 21.68 -4.64 3.91
N LEU A 179 20.80 -5.60 3.66
CA LEU A 179 19.39 -5.35 3.36
C LEU A 179 18.70 -4.53 4.45
N LEU A 180 18.91 -4.89 5.71
CA LEU A 180 18.33 -4.13 6.83
C LEU A 180 18.85 -2.70 6.87
N ARG A 181 20.15 -2.48 6.66
CA ARG A 181 20.75 -1.12 6.64
C ARG A 181 20.16 -0.25 5.55
N HIS A 182 19.93 -0.79 4.35
CA HIS A 182 19.27 -0.08 3.25
C HIS A 182 17.79 0.20 3.54
N GLY A 183 17.10 -0.70 4.25
CA GLY A 183 15.68 -0.59 4.61
C GLY A 183 15.39 0.41 5.74
N VAL A 184 16.37 0.79 6.58
CA VAL A 184 16.12 1.63 7.78
C VAL A 184 15.52 2.98 7.41
N LEU A 185 16.17 3.76 6.54
CA LEU A 185 15.71 5.11 6.21
C LEU A 185 14.35 5.14 5.52
N PRO A 186 14.08 4.34 4.46
CA PRO A 186 12.76 4.30 3.86
C PRO A 186 11.69 3.74 4.82
N CYS A 187 12.03 2.78 5.67
CA CYS A 187 11.12 2.28 6.70
C CYS A 187 10.77 3.37 7.73
N ILE A 188 11.73 4.18 8.19
CA ILE A 188 11.47 5.31 9.08
C ILE A 188 10.56 6.34 8.42
N ALA A 189 10.79 6.68 7.15
CA ALA A 189 9.96 7.64 6.41
C ALA A 189 8.49 7.19 6.34
N LEU A 190 8.25 5.94 5.96
CA LEU A 190 6.91 5.34 5.88
C LEU A 190 6.28 5.20 7.27
N THR A 191 7.05 4.74 8.25
CA THR A 191 6.59 4.60 9.63
C THR A 191 6.16 5.93 10.20
N PHE A 192 6.92 6.99 10.01
CA PHE A 192 6.63 8.32 10.54
C PHE A 192 5.29 8.86 10.02
N TYR A 193 5.03 8.72 8.72
CA TYR A 193 3.77 9.12 8.12
C TYR A 193 2.56 8.34 8.68
N ASN A 194 2.65 7.01 8.67
CA ASN A 194 1.60 6.13 9.15
C ASN A 194 1.37 6.28 10.66
N LEU A 195 2.44 6.32 11.45
CA LEU A 195 2.41 6.51 12.90
C LEU A 195 1.65 7.79 13.29
N SER A 196 1.92 8.88 12.59
CA SER A 196 1.28 10.17 12.84
C SER A 196 -0.23 10.11 12.65
N SER A 197 -0.69 9.45 11.60
CA SER A 197 -2.11 9.23 11.33
C SER A 197 -2.76 8.32 12.37
N TYR A 198 -2.12 7.20 12.70
CA TYR A 198 -2.67 6.23 13.66
C TYR A 198 -2.68 6.77 15.09
N VAL A 199 -1.64 7.47 15.56
CA VAL A 199 -1.61 8.07 16.89
C VAL A 199 -2.78 9.01 17.10
N ARG A 200 -3.04 9.90 16.13
CA ARG A 200 -4.16 10.84 16.18
C ARG A 200 -5.51 10.13 16.23
N TYR A 201 -5.66 9.09 15.42
CA TYR A 201 -6.88 8.32 15.37
C TYR A 201 -7.14 7.55 16.66
N ILE A 202 -6.13 6.84 17.17
CA ILE A 202 -6.20 6.09 18.42
C ILE A 202 -6.47 7.04 19.61
N ARG A 203 -5.79 8.19 19.66
CA ARG A 203 -6.04 9.21 20.66
C ARG A 203 -7.50 9.66 20.69
N SER A 204 -8.05 10.03 19.52
CA SER A 204 -9.44 10.49 19.42
C SER A 204 -10.43 9.43 19.91
N ASN A 205 -10.24 8.18 19.50
CA ASN A 205 -11.06 7.06 19.95
C ASN A 205 -10.89 6.78 21.45
N THR A 206 -9.66 6.88 21.97
CA THR A 206 -9.41 6.69 23.41
C THR A 206 -10.16 7.73 24.24
N ILE A 207 -10.14 9.00 23.84
CA ILE A 207 -10.90 10.06 24.51
C ILE A 207 -12.40 9.76 24.48
N SER A 208 -12.94 9.38 23.33
CA SER A 208 -14.35 9.01 23.19
C SER A 208 -14.73 7.83 24.07
N GLN A 209 -13.91 6.77 24.09
CA GLN A 209 -14.16 5.59 24.91
C GLN A 209 -14.06 5.86 26.41
N LEU A 210 -13.13 6.72 26.85
CA LEU A 210 -13.00 7.12 28.25
C LEU A 210 -14.20 7.93 28.75
N SER A 211 -14.96 8.56 27.87
CA SER A 211 -16.18 9.31 28.18
C SER A 211 -17.45 8.46 28.12
N ALA A 212 -17.36 7.18 27.79
CA ALA A 212 -18.52 6.30 27.66
C ALA A 212 -19.03 5.79 29.03
N ASP A 213 -20.34 5.52 29.11
CA ASP A 213 -21.03 5.14 30.37
C ASP A 213 -20.45 3.89 31.04
N TYR A 214 -19.97 2.91 30.24
CA TYR A 214 -19.36 1.72 30.80
C TYR A 214 -18.10 2.01 31.64
N VAL A 215 -17.38 3.10 31.34
CA VAL A 215 -16.20 3.52 32.11
C VAL A 215 -16.63 4.00 33.50
N GLN A 216 -17.71 4.78 33.58
CA GLN A 216 -18.27 5.24 34.86
C GLN A 216 -18.74 4.03 35.69
N THR A 217 -19.40 3.09 35.09
CA THR A 217 -19.81 1.83 35.73
C THR A 217 -18.61 1.06 36.28
N GLN A 218 -17.53 0.90 35.51
CA GLN A 218 -16.32 0.22 35.96
C GLN A 218 -15.63 0.96 37.12
N LEU A 219 -15.61 2.29 37.07
CA LEU A 219 -15.09 3.11 38.19
C LEU A 219 -15.91 2.91 39.48
N ALA A 220 -17.25 2.87 39.39
CA ALA A 220 -18.15 2.62 40.51
C ALA A 220 -17.92 1.22 41.11
N TYR A 221 -17.53 0.23 40.33
CA TYR A 221 -17.12 -1.10 40.80
C TYR A 221 -15.67 -1.14 41.31
N GLY A 222 -14.97 -0.01 41.43
CA GLY A 222 -13.61 0.07 42.00
C GLY A 222 -12.48 -0.30 41.04
N ALA A 223 -12.73 -0.39 39.73
CA ALA A 223 -11.69 -0.67 38.75
C ALA A 223 -10.69 0.50 38.65
N THR A 224 -9.40 0.19 38.58
CA THR A 224 -8.35 1.20 38.42
C THR A 224 -8.35 1.78 37.01
N ARG A 225 -7.93 3.05 36.85
CA ARG A 225 -7.83 3.72 35.54
C ARG A 225 -6.97 2.94 34.54
N SER A 226 -5.88 2.32 35.02
CA SER A 226 -5.01 1.50 34.17
C SER A 226 -5.74 0.23 33.70
N SER A 227 -6.47 -0.45 34.58
CA SER A 227 -7.28 -1.63 34.21
C SER A 227 -8.35 -1.26 33.17
N ILE A 228 -9.02 -0.14 33.35
CA ILE A 228 -10.02 0.36 32.40
C ILE A 228 -9.37 0.62 31.04
N LEU A 229 -8.23 1.31 31.01
CA LEU A 229 -7.52 1.66 29.80
C LEU A 229 -7.08 0.41 28.98
N PHE A 230 -6.37 -0.51 29.64
CA PHE A 230 -5.78 -1.65 28.94
C PHE A 230 -6.74 -2.83 28.71
N ARG A 231 -7.76 -2.99 29.54
CA ARG A 231 -8.67 -4.15 29.47
C ARG A 231 -9.99 -3.85 28.75
N HIS A 232 -10.47 -2.62 28.83
CA HIS A 232 -11.78 -2.24 28.27
C HIS A 232 -11.63 -1.26 27.10
N VAL A 233 -10.94 -0.13 27.30
CA VAL A 233 -10.77 0.92 26.28
C VAL A 233 -9.94 0.43 25.11
N LEU A 234 -8.77 -0.18 25.35
CA LEU A 234 -7.90 -0.69 24.31
C LEU A 234 -8.65 -1.62 23.35
N LYS A 235 -9.44 -2.56 23.87
CA LYS A 235 -10.20 -3.49 23.05
C LYS A 235 -11.14 -2.78 22.07
N ASN A 236 -11.83 -1.75 22.53
CA ASN A 236 -12.77 -0.99 21.70
C ASN A 236 -12.02 -0.07 20.70
N VAL A 237 -10.87 0.46 21.09
CA VAL A 237 -10.01 1.32 20.25
C VAL A 237 -9.35 0.52 19.14
N LEU A 238 -9.04 -0.76 19.35
CA LEU A 238 -8.44 -1.62 18.32
C LEU A 238 -9.40 -1.94 17.17
N LEU A 239 -10.72 -1.94 17.39
CA LEU A 239 -11.68 -2.25 16.34
C LEU A 239 -11.54 -1.32 15.12
N PRO A 240 -11.53 0.01 15.27
CA PRO A 240 -11.30 0.90 14.14
C PRO A 240 -9.88 0.82 13.55
N VAL A 241 -8.87 0.45 14.35
CA VAL A 241 -7.49 0.25 13.84
C VAL A 241 -7.43 -0.90 12.84
N ILE A 242 -8.21 -1.96 13.05
CA ILE A 242 -8.34 -3.07 12.11
C ILE A 242 -8.86 -2.59 10.74
N THR A 243 -9.79 -1.62 10.72
CA THR A 243 -10.27 -1.03 9.46
C THR A 243 -9.17 -0.29 8.74
N LEU A 244 -8.45 0.56 9.46
CA LEU A 244 -7.33 1.32 8.90
C LEU A 244 -6.26 0.38 8.35
N PHE A 245 -5.94 -0.70 9.07
CA PHE A 245 -5.03 -1.73 8.59
C PHE A 245 -5.52 -2.38 7.29
N GLY A 246 -6.81 -2.72 7.19
CA GLY A 246 -7.39 -3.29 5.98
C GLY A 246 -7.33 -2.35 4.77
N LEU A 247 -7.58 -1.05 4.98
CA LEU A 247 -7.44 -0.04 3.93
C LEU A 247 -5.98 0.10 3.48
N SER A 248 -5.03 0.09 4.42
CA SER A 248 -3.59 0.14 4.12
C SER A 248 -3.10 -1.09 3.35
N PHE A 249 -3.82 -2.20 3.38
CA PHE A 249 -3.46 -3.40 2.62
C PHE A 249 -3.53 -3.18 1.10
N GLY A 250 -4.47 -2.35 0.64
CA GLY A 250 -4.54 -1.96 -0.77
C GLY A 250 -3.32 -1.16 -1.21
N GLU A 251 -2.79 -0.34 -0.31
CA GLU A 251 -1.60 0.47 -0.56
C GLU A 251 -0.31 -0.38 -0.59
N LEU A 252 -0.31 -1.59 0.02
CA LEU A 252 0.88 -2.46 0.07
C LEU A 252 1.41 -2.88 -1.31
N ILE A 253 0.58 -2.88 -2.35
CA ILE A 253 1.03 -3.27 -3.70
C ILE A 253 1.20 -2.07 -4.62
N VAL A 254 0.35 -1.05 -4.48
CA VAL A 254 0.63 0.22 -5.17
C VAL A 254 2.00 0.73 -4.75
N GLY A 255 2.42 0.31 -3.56
CA GLY A 255 3.69 0.67 -2.98
C GLY A 255 3.69 2.11 -2.48
N ALA A 256 4.67 2.39 -1.68
CA ALA A 256 5.03 3.76 -1.39
C ALA A 256 5.84 4.31 -2.58
N TYR A 257 5.18 4.43 -3.75
CA TYR A 257 5.86 4.79 -5.01
C TYR A 257 6.77 6.01 -4.86
N VAL A 258 6.37 6.99 -4.07
CA VAL A 258 7.20 8.17 -3.78
C VAL A 258 8.44 7.79 -2.96
N THR A 259 8.26 7.00 -1.91
CA THR A 259 9.37 6.57 -1.05
C THR A 259 10.30 5.62 -1.78
N GLU A 260 9.76 4.66 -2.52
CA GLU A 260 10.55 3.73 -3.34
C GLU A 260 11.36 4.48 -4.40
N SER A 261 10.81 5.55 -5.00
CA SER A 261 11.53 6.38 -5.97
C SER A 261 12.62 7.21 -5.32
N VAL A 262 12.35 7.85 -4.17
CA VAL A 262 13.34 8.69 -3.45
C VAL A 262 14.53 7.86 -2.99
N PHE A 263 14.28 6.65 -2.49
CA PHE A 263 15.33 5.75 -2.01
C PHE A 263 15.84 4.77 -3.07
N SER A 264 15.35 4.85 -4.31
CA SER A 264 15.64 3.88 -5.39
C SER A 264 15.44 2.42 -4.93
N TRP A 265 14.42 2.19 -4.09
CA TRP A 265 14.07 0.86 -3.61
C TRP A 265 13.37 0.08 -4.72
N PRO A 266 13.87 -1.11 -5.11
CA PRO A 266 13.39 -1.83 -6.30
C PRO A 266 12.06 -2.54 -6.06
N GLY A 267 11.02 -1.78 -5.72
CA GLY A 267 9.68 -2.28 -5.45
C GLY A 267 8.68 -2.05 -6.58
N MET A 268 7.41 -2.36 -6.30
CA MET A 268 6.28 -2.23 -7.22
C MET A 268 5.95 -0.78 -7.57
N GLY A 269 6.09 0.14 -6.60
CA GLY A 269 5.84 1.56 -6.83
C GLY A 269 6.87 2.18 -7.78
N LEU A 270 8.16 1.86 -7.60
CA LEU A 270 9.20 2.29 -8.53
C LEU A 270 8.98 1.72 -9.94
N LEU A 271 8.63 0.42 -10.03
CA LEU A 271 8.27 -0.23 -11.30
C LEU A 271 7.07 0.48 -11.96
N GLY A 272 6.06 0.84 -11.19
CA GLY A 272 4.88 1.56 -11.67
C GLY A 272 5.21 2.93 -12.25
N ILE A 273 6.04 3.74 -11.56
CA ILE A 273 6.47 5.04 -12.07
C ILE A 273 7.27 4.88 -13.37
N GLN A 274 8.20 3.92 -13.39
CA GLN A 274 9.01 3.64 -14.58
C GLN A 274 8.14 3.23 -15.76
N SER A 275 7.13 2.36 -15.54
CA SER A 275 6.21 1.93 -16.59
C SER A 275 5.35 3.07 -17.14
N ILE A 276 4.90 3.99 -16.28
CA ILE A 276 4.16 5.18 -16.71
C ILE A 276 5.05 6.11 -17.53
N ALA A 277 6.26 6.39 -17.05
CA ALA A 277 7.21 7.27 -17.73
C ALA A 277 7.63 6.74 -19.10
N SER A 278 7.68 5.42 -19.27
CA SER A 278 8.05 4.75 -20.52
C SER A 278 6.87 4.31 -21.39
N LEU A 279 5.62 4.60 -20.96
CA LEU A 279 4.37 4.21 -21.63
C LEU A 279 4.27 2.69 -21.88
N ASP A 280 4.75 1.89 -20.91
CA ASP A 280 4.67 0.43 -20.95
C ASP A 280 3.26 -0.03 -20.55
N TYR A 281 2.35 0.00 -21.53
CA TYR A 281 0.91 -0.23 -21.30
C TYR A 281 0.58 -1.60 -20.69
N PRO A 282 1.16 -2.74 -21.11
CA PRO A 282 0.89 -4.03 -20.48
C PRO A 282 1.26 -4.03 -18.99
N LEU A 283 2.41 -3.44 -18.65
CA LEU A 283 2.89 -3.36 -17.29
C LEU A 283 2.03 -2.41 -16.43
N ILE A 284 1.62 -1.25 -16.97
CA ILE A 284 0.69 -0.32 -16.30
C ILE A 284 -0.64 -1.02 -15.97
N MET A 285 -1.23 -1.70 -16.97
CA MET A 285 -2.50 -2.40 -16.79
C MET A 285 -2.41 -3.50 -15.75
N ALA A 286 -1.34 -4.29 -15.76
CA ALA A 286 -1.12 -5.35 -14.81
C ALA A 286 -0.95 -4.81 -13.37
N ILE A 287 -0.21 -3.72 -13.18
CA ILE A 287 -0.03 -3.07 -11.88
C ILE A 287 -1.36 -2.54 -11.35
N ILE A 288 -2.18 -1.86 -12.17
CA ILE A 288 -3.51 -1.36 -11.77
C ILE A 288 -4.42 -2.52 -11.36
N MET A 289 -4.47 -3.60 -12.15
CA MET A 289 -5.31 -4.77 -11.84
C MET A 289 -4.87 -5.45 -10.54
N LEU A 290 -3.58 -5.67 -10.37
CA LEU A 290 -3.04 -6.31 -9.17
C LEU A 290 -3.28 -5.45 -7.92
N SER A 291 -3.08 -4.14 -8.03
CA SER A 291 -3.34 -3.18 -6.94
C SER A 291 -4.81 -3.20 -6.53
N SER A 292 -5.70 -3.20 -7.51
CA SER A 292 -7.14 -3.28 -7.27
C SER A 292 -7.54 -4.61 -6.61
N MET A 293 -6.98 -5.72 -7.07
CA MET A 293 -7.21 -7.04 -6.48
C MET A 293 -6.74 -7.08 -5.02
N MET A 294 -5.60 -6.48 -4.71
CA MET A 294 -5.06 -6.44 -3.36
C MET A 294 -5.83 -5.53 -2.41
N LEU A 295 -6.34 -4.39 -2.90
CA LEU A 295 -7.27 -3.56 -2.12
C LEU A 295 -8.51 -4.38 -1.70
N ILE A 296 -9.02 -5.17 -2.61
CA ILE A 296 -10.17 -6.04 -2.36
C ILE A 296 -9.83 -7.13 -1.35
N VAL A 297 -8.69 -7.80 -1.51
CA VAL A 297 -8.20 -8.81 -0.56
C VAL A 297 -7.96 -8.19 0.82
N GLY A 298 -7.38 -6.99 0.88
CA GLY A 298 -7.18 -6.27 2.13
C GLY A 298 -8.49 -5.96 2.86
N ASN A 299 -9.51 -5.51 2.13
CA ASN A 299 -10.83 -5.29 2.69
C ASN A 299 -11.50 -6.59 3.20
N LEU A 300 -11.31 -7.71 2.47
CA LEU A 300 -11.78 -9.02 2.95
C LEU A 300 -11.06 -9.46 4.23
N ILE A 301 -9.76 -9.27 4.30
CA ILE A 301 -8.96 -9.56 5.51
C ILE A 301 -9.47 -8.70 6.67
N ALA A 302 -9.69 -7.40 6.46
CA ALA A 302 -10.25 -6.51 7.47
C ALA A 302 -11.64 -6.99 7.95
N ASP A 303 -12.55 -7.36 7.04
CA ASP A 303 -13.87 -7.90 7.38
C ASP A 303 -13.79 -9.19 8.22
N VAL A 304 -12.81 -10.04 7.94
CA VAL A 304 -12.56 -11.27 8.71
C VAL A 304 -12.01 -10.93 10.10
N LEU A 305 -11.01 -10.04 10.18
CA LEU A 305 -10.43 -9.60 11.45
C LEU A 305 -11.45 -8.91 12.36
N TYR A 306 -12.36 -8.10 11.78
CA TYR A 306 -13.47 -7.49 12.52
C TYR A 306 -14.32 -8.52 13.26
N ARG A 307 -14.64 -9.64 12.61
CA ARG A 307 -15.47 -10.68 13.22
C ARG A 307 -14.79 -11.41 14.36
N PHE A 308 -13.46 -11.52 14.30
CA PHE A 308 -12.68 -12.06 15.42
C PHE A 308 -12.60 -11.06 16.57
N ALA A 309 -12.52 -9.77 16.28
CA ALA A 309 -12.36 -8.73 17.28
C ALA A 309 -13.68 -8.34 17.97
N ASP A 310 -14.83 -8.37 17.26
CA ASP A 310 -16.14 -8.05 17.83
C ASP A 310 -17.17 -9.19 17.64
N PRO A 311 -17.40 -10.00 18.69
CA PRO A 311 -18.42 -11.06 18.67
C PRO A 311 -19.85 -10.56 18.47
N ARG A 312 -20.15 -9.28 18.75
CA ARG A 312 -21.51 -8.70 18.66
C ARG A 312 -21.99 -8.62 17.20
N ILE A 313 -21.07 -8.49 16.25
CA ILE A 313 -21.39 -8.47 14.82
C ILE A 313 -21.93 -9.85 14.34
N ARG A 314 -21.72 -10.92 15.11
CA ARG A 314 -22.24 -12.26 14.79
C ARG A 314 -23.77 -12.36 14.98
N THR A 315 -24.38 -11.48 15.75
CA THR A 315 -25.78 -11.56 16.19
C THR A 315 -26.73 -10.60 15.46
N LEU A 316 -26.19 -9.64 14.70
CA LEU A 316 -27.02 -8.77 13.85
C LEU A 316 -27.30 -9.47 12.53
N ARG A 317 -28.33 -10.32 12.53
CA ARG A 317 -29.05 -10.83 11.37
C ARG A 317 -30.40 -10.22 11.29
#